data_96228fc9afa464b21900b9125ddfdc0d
#
_entry.id   96228fc9afa464b21900b9125ddfdc0d
#
_cell.length_a   1.000
_cell.length_b   1.000
_cell.length_c   1.000
_cell.angle_alpha   90.00
_cell.angle_beta   90.00
_cell.angle_gamma   90.00
#
_symmetry.space_group_name_H-M   'P 1'
#
loop_
_entity.id
_entity.type
_entity.pdbx_description
1 polymer ?
#
loop_
_entity_poly.entity_id
_entity_poly.type
_entity_poly.pdbx_seq_one_letter_code
_entity_poly.pdbx_strand_id
1 'polypeptide(L)'
;MRQRFYHRVLERWREPLCRFTGYESEQQAAPGNDPAVLHHPLNHFSPSCESNLREIMHHVSCMIVALTFDPAEPPKEPSLIAPPWSSLGNIAYEAIIEGILTGSLPAGTQISIDGSARQLKMSNTPVREALSRLAAERLVLFSANKGYTVTPRITAEEYHQLFGARRTLELASIKSAIIEPSAIGKIASILHQLSTTEGGAEYEQYRAFNQGDREFHLAFVCMSRNRFLRHAWEQLHFHLHVGRLYAGAGVIDLQEARTEHQSIFEALKEGNRKELLKRISDHISNAESRLGRLVSRA
;
A
#
# COMPACT_ATOMS: atom_id res chain seq x y z
N MET A 1 22.40 -13.69 -30.76
CA MET A 1 21.86 -12.74 -29.76
C MET A 1 22.35 -13.03 -28.33
N ARG A 2 22.49 -14.28 -27.90
CA ARG A 2 22.93 -14.66 -26.53
C ARG A 2 24.33 -14.16 -26.12
N GLN A 3 25.33 -14.21 -26.99
CA GLN A 3 26.69 -13.75 -26.65
C GLN A 3 26.82 -12.25 -26.35
N ARG A 4 26.03 -11.38 -26.98
CA ARG A 4 26.05 -9.93 -26.72
C ARG A 4 25.37 -9.53 -25.40
N PHE A 5 24.48 -10.36 -24.89
CA PHE A 5 23.85 -10.16 -23.57
C PHE A 5 24.84 -10.50 -22.45
N TYR A 6 25.57 -11.60 -22.58
CA TYR A 6 26.59 -12.03 -21.64
C TYR A 6 27.72 -11.00 -21.49
N HIS A 7 28.17 -10.40 -22.59
CA HIS A 7 29.24 -9.38 -22.57
C HIS A 7 28.83 -8.14 -21.77
N ARG A 8 27.58 -7.68 -21.89
CA ARG A 8 27.06 -6.52 -21.16
C ARG A 8 26.84 -6.77 -19.67
N VAL A 9 26.48 -8.00 -19.29
CA VAL A 9 26.32 -8.38 -17.87
C VAL A 9 27.67 -8.46 -17.18
N LEU A 10 28.69 -9.01 -17.83
CA LEU A 10 30.04 -9.11 -17.29
C LEU A 10 30.73 -7.74 -17.12
N GLU A 11 30.53 -6.81 -18.05
CA GLU A 11 31.04 -5.44 -17.90
C GLU A 11 30.41 -4.68 -16.73
N ARG A 12 29.14 -4.89 -16.45
CA ARG A 12 28.40 -4.23 -15.36
C ARG A 12 28.83 -4.70 -13.96
N TRP A 13 29.42 -5.89 -13.85
CA TRP A 13 29.85 -6.48 -12.56
C TRP A 13 31.37 -6.52 -12.38
N ARG A 14 32.11 -5.99 -13.31
CA ARG A 14 33.58 -6.01 -13.28
C ARG A 14 34.16 -5.22 -12.12
N GLU A 15 33.68 -4.02 -11.86
CA GLU A 15 34.16 -3.17 -10.75
C GLU A 15 33.78 -3.69 -9.34
N PRO A 16 32.56 -4.18 -9.09
CA PRO A 16 32.22 -4.75 -7.78
C PRO A 16 33.00 -6.01 -7.43
N LEU A 17 33.31 -6.86 -8.41
CA LEU A 17 34.07 -8.11 -8.18
C LEU A 17 35.53 -7.85 -7.85
N CYS A 18 36.14 -6.84 -8.44
CA CYS A 18 37.51 -6.45 -8.10
C CYS A 18 37.65 -5.89 -6.68
N ARG A 19 36.63 -5.20 -6.16
CA ARG A 19 36.60 -4.73 -4.76
C ARG A 19 36.41 -5.85 -3.74
N PHE A 20 35.74 -6.92 -4.13
CA PHE A 20 35.47 -8.05 -3.23
C PHE A 20 36.68 -8.99 -3.06
N THR A 21 37.65 -8.99 -3.96
CA THR A 21 38.83 -9.85 -3.94
C THR A 21 40.05 -9.22 -3.28
N GLY A 22 39.96 -8.00 -2.72
CA GLY A 22 41.00 -7.38 -1.90
C GLY A 22 42.30 -7.07 -2.65
N TYR A 23 42.26 -6.89 -3.97
CA TYR A 23 43.44 -6.56 -4.77
C TYR A 23 43.58 -5.03 -4.87
N GLU A 24 44.27 -4.43 -3.90
CA GLU A 24 44.78 -3.06 -3.99
C GLU A 24 46.11 -3.07 -4.78
N SER A 25 46.13 -2.44 -5.96
CA SER A 25 47.32 -2.21 -6.70
C SER A 25 48.05 -0.97 -6.09
N GLU A 26 49.14 -1.20 -5.37
CA GLU A 26 50.08 -0.15 -5.05
C GLU A 26 50.66 0.44 -6.35
N GLN A 27 50.29 1.67 -6.67
CA GLN A 27 51.00 2.49 -7.65
C GLN A 27 52.01 3.35 -6.92
N GLN A 28 53.27 2.93 -6.95
CA GLN A 28 54.39 3.82 -6.63
C GLN A 28 54.60 4.81 -7.79
N ALA A 29 54.51 6.08 -7.46
CA ALA A 29 54.82 7.19 -8.37
C ALA A 29 56.31 7.34 -8.58
N ALA A 30 56.74 7.45 -9.84
CA ALA A 30 58.05 8.01 -10.24
C ALA A 30 57.82 9.15 -11.26
N PRO A 31 58.58 10.26 -11.19
CA PRO A 31 58.31 11.45 -12.00
C PRO A 31 59.10 11.46 -13.32
N GLY A 32 58.51 11.98 -14.40
CA GLY A 32 59.28 12.30 -15.63
C GLY A 32 58.45 12.34 -16.92
N ASN A 33 58.39 13.49 -17.51
CA ASN A 33 57.82 13.97 -18.76
C ASN A 33 57.85 13.01 -19.96
N ASP A 34 56.77 12.84 -20.71
CA ASP A 34 56.57 13.35 -22.09
C ASP A 34 55.26 12.79 -22.71
N PRO A 35 54.53 13.55 -23.54
CA PRO A 35 53.24 13.10 -24.08
C PRO A 35 53.43 12.49 -25.47
N ALA A 36 53.43 11.20 -25.61
CA ALA A 36 53.31 10.53 -26.90
C ALA A 36 52.65 9.16 -26.75
N VAL A 37 51.49 9.02 -27.43
CA VAL A 37 50.92 7.79 -27.97
C VAL A 37 50.95 6.56 -27.06
N LEU A 38 49.85 6.33 -26.34
CA LEU A 38 49.59 5.07 -25.63
C LEU A 38 48.68 4.17 -26.46
N HIS A 39 49.30 3.36 -27.35
CA HIS A 39 48.76 2.06 -27.69
C HIS A 39 49.05 1.12 -26.52
N HIS A 40 48.04 0.78 -25.71
CA HIS A 40 48.16 -0.31 -24.76
C HIS A 40 47.70 -1.62 -25.42
N PRO A 41 48.55 -2.65 -25.51
CA PRO A 41 48.15 -3.99 -25.87
C PRO A 41 47.46 -4.61 -24.65
N LEU A 42 46.23 -5.04 -24.85
CA LEU A 42 45.50 -5.97 -23.98
C LEU A 42 46.18 -7.35 -24.10
N ASN A 43 47.15 -7.64 -23.25
CA ASN A 43 47.56 -9.04 -23.00
C ASN A 43 48.51 -9.06 -21.79
N HIS A 44 48.01 -9.64 -20.71
CA HIS A 44 48.65 -10.60 -19.81
C HIS A 44 47.85 -10.68 -18.49
N PHE A 45 46.78 -11.46 -18.52
CA PHE A 45 46.32 -12.06 -17.28
C PHE A 45 47.26 -13.19 -16.91
N SER A 46 47.63 -13.28 -15.64
CA SER A 46 48.46 -14.37 -15.12
C SER A 46 47.68 -15.70 -15.32
N PRO A 47 48.34 -16.79 -15.63
CA PRO A 47 47.72 -18.10 -15.86
C PRO A 47 46.84 -18.60 -14.68
N SER A 48 47.11 -18.13 -13.46
CA SER A 48 46.33 -18.43 -12.27
C SER A 48 44.95 -17.73 -12.24
N CYS A 49 44.81 -16.59 -12.92
CA CYS A 49 43.53 -15.85 -12.98
C CYS A 49 42.57 -16.45 -14.02
N GLU A 50 43.13 -17.00 -15.12
CA GLU A 50 42.30 -17.67 -16.13
C GLU A 50 41.79 -19.03 -15.68
N SER A 51 42.55 -19.79 -14.85
CA SER A 51 42.09 -21.06 -14.30
C SER A 51 40.93 -20.85 -13.30
N ASN A 52 41.00 -19.85 -12.43
CA ASN A 52 39.96 -19.52 -11.47
C ASN A 52 38.70 -18.98 -12.17
N LEU A 53 38.85 -18.18 -13.24
CA LEU A 53 37.70 -17.74 -14.02
C LEU A 53 37.02 -18.87 -14.77
N ARG A 54 37.77 -19.85 -15.27
CA ARG A 54 37.19 -21.04 -15.94
C ARG A 54 36.46 -21.93 -14.95
N GLU A 55 36.97 -22.10 -13.73
CA GLU A 55 36.32 -22.90 -12.67
C GLU A 55 35.03 -22.23 -12.20
N ILE A 56 35.04 -20.90 -11.99
CA ILE A 56 33.85 -20.11 -11.62
C ILE A 56 32.81 -20.16 -12.76
N MET A 57 33.24 -20.01 -14.01
CA MET A 57 32.34 -20.10 -15.16
C MET A 57 31.78 -21.52 -15.36
N HIS A 58 32.54 -22.57 -15.04
CA HIS A 58 32.04 -23.93 -15.07
C HIS A 58 31.01 -24.19 -13.96
N HIS A 59 31.23 -23.70 -12.74
CA HIS A 59 30.27 -23.80 -11.63
C HIS A 59 29.00 -22.97 -11.87
N VAL A 60 29.13 -21.76 -12.41
CA VAL A 60 27.96 -20.93 -12.78
C VAL A 60 27.20 -21.54 -13.96
N SER A 61 27.91 -22.13 -14.93
CA SER A 61 27.28 -22.87 -16.05
C SER A 61 26.55 -24.13 -15.59
N CYS A 62 27.15 -24.90 -14.66
CA CYS A 62 26.49 -26.06 -14.03
C CYS A 62 25.28 -25.64 -13.19
N MET A 63 25.38 -24.52 -12.42
CA MET A 63 24.23 -23.98 -11.65
C MET A 63 23.10 -23.49 -12.57
N ILE A 64 23.43 -22.86 -13.71
CA ILE A 64 22.43 -22.41 -14.68
C ILE A 64 21.77 -23.60 -15.40
N VAL A 65 22.51 -24.66 -15.69
CA VAL A 65 21.95 -25.90 -16.28
C VAL A 65 21.07 -26.64 -15.26
N ALA A 66 21.40 -26.60 -13.97
CA ALA A 66 20.56 -27.16 -12.91
C ALA A 66 19.29 -26.34 -12.63
N LEU A 67 19.23 -25.07 -13.10
CA LEU A 67 18.07 -24.18 -13.01
C LEU A 67 17.28 -24.09 -14.34
N THR A 68 17.70 -24.76 -15.41
CA THR A 68 16.88 -24.94 -16.61
C THR A 68 15.85 -26.03 -16.33
N PHE A 69 14.75 -25.62 -15.79
CA PHE A 69 13.51 -26.37 -15.73
C PHE A 69 13.17 -26.91 -17.12
N ASP A 70 12.99 -28.21 -17.22
CA ASP A 70 12.46 -28.87 -18.42
C ASP A 70 11.04 -28.33 -18.68
N PRO A 71 10.73 -27.76 -19.85
CA PRO A 71 9.42 -27.19 -20.12
C PRO A 71 8.32 -28.23 -20.38
N ALA A 72 8.54 -29.49 -20.04
CA ALA A 72 7.64 -30.57 -20.35
C ALA A 72 6.59 -30.88 -19.26
N GLU A 73 6.10 -29.98 -18.53
CA GLU A 73 4.77 -29.86 -17.90
C GLU A 73 4.77 -28.63 -17.00
N PRO A 74 3.90 -27.64 -17.24
CA PRO A 74 3.70 -26.60 -16.24
C PRO A 74 3.20 -27.30 -14.96
N PRO A 75 3.69 -26.93 -13.76
CA PRO A 75 3.15 -27.46 -12.53
C PRO A 75 1.64 -27.25 -12.57
N LYS A 76 0.88 -28.33 -12.40
CA LYS A 76 -0.58 -28.22 -12.23
C LYS A 76 -0.82 -27.23 -11.12
N GLU A 77 -1.36 -26.05 -11.49
CA GLU A 77 -1.75 -25.06 -10.50
C GLU A 77 -2.68 -25.76 -9.50
N PRO A 78 -2.43 -25.60 -8.19
CA PRO A 78 -3.36 -26.11 -7.22
C PRO A 78 -4.71 -25.44 -7.48
N SER A 79 -5.65 -26.20 -8.04
CA SER A 79 -7.01 -25.76 -8.34
C SER A 79 -7.80 -25.58 -7.03
N LEU A 80 -7.49 -24.51 -6.30
CA LEU A 80 -8.34 -24.05 -5.22
C LEU A 80 -9.48 -23.24 -5.86
N ILE A 81 -10.57 -23.92 -6.16
CA ILE A 81 -11.80 -23.27 -6.60
C ILE A 81 -12.46 -22.71 -5.34
N ALA A 82 -12.41 -21.41 -5.15
CA ALA A 82 -13.20 -20.74 -4.14
C ALA A 82 -14.69 -20.92 -4.48
N PRO A 83 -15.56 -21.34 -3.53
CA PRO A 83 -16.97 -21.40 -3.78
C PRO A 83 -17.53 -20.03 -4.15
N PRO A 84 -18.54 -19.94 -5.06
CA PRO A 84 -19.04 -18.68 -5.62
C PRO A 84 -19.87 -17.82 -4.64
N TRP A 85 -20.06 -18.28 -3.39
CA TRP A 85 -20.75 -17.54 -2.32
C TRP A 85 -19.76 -16.94 -1.34
N SER A 86 -20.11 -15.81 -0.76
CA SER A 86 -19.36 -15.21 0.34
C SER A 86 -19.18 -16.24 1.46
N SER A 87 -17.94 -16.47 1.89
CA SER A 87 -17.69 -17.42 2.98
C SER A 87 -18.42 -16.96 4.25
N LEU A 88 -18.84 -17.90 5.10
CA LEU A 88 -19.45 -17.58 6.39
C LEU A 88 -18.54 -16.67 7.23
N GLY A 89 -17.19 -16.76 7.03
CA GLY A 89 -16.23 -15.84 7.62
C GLY A 89 -16.39 -14.40 7.14
N ASN A 90 -16.71 -14.18 5.86
CA ASN A 90 -17.01 -12.84 5.34
C ASN A 90 -18.33 -12.29 5.90
N ILE A 91 -19.36 -13.12 6.01
CA ILE A 91 -20.63 -12.70 6.61
C ILE A 91 -20.43 -12.30 8.07
N ALA A 92 -19.68 -13.08 8.84
CA ALA A 92 -19.36 -12.76 10.22
C ALA A 92 -18.51 -11.46 10.33
N TYR A 93 -17.54 -11.28 9.44
CA TYR A 93 -16.69 -10.09 9.38
C TYR A 93 -17.52 -8.83 9.12
N GLU A 94 -18.38 -8.82 8.10
CA GLU A 94 -19.26 -7.68 7.78
C GLU A 94 -20.23 -7.38 8.93
N ALA A 95 -20.85 -8.39 9.55
CA ALA A 95 -21.77 -8.19 10.66
C ALA A 95 -21.10 -7.59 11.91
N ILE A 96 -19.86 -8.01 12.21
CA ILE A 96 -19.11 -7.45 13.34
C ILE A 96 -18.66 -6.03 13.03
N ILE A 97 -18.15 -5.77 11.83
CA ILE A 97 -17.82 -4.39 11.40
C ILE A 97 -19.04 -3.49 11.52
N GLU A 98 -20.17 -3.89 10.98
CA GLU A 98 -21.41 -3.12 11.08
C GLU A 98 -21.77 -2.83 12.54
N GLY A 99 -21.64 -3.83 13.42
CA GLY A 99 -21.83 -3.64 14.85
C GLY A 99 -20.91 -2.60 15.47
N ILE A 100 -19.65 -2.57 15.07
CA ILE A 100 -18.68 -1.55 15.50
C ILE A 100 -19.06 -0.17 14.93
N LEU A 101 -19.41 -0.11 13.65
CA LEU A 101 -19.69 1.12 12.94
C LEU A 101 -21.01 1.78 13.39
N THR A 102 -22.03 0.99 13.70
CA THR A 102 -23.32 1.48 14.22
C THR A 102 -23.28 1.77 15.73
N GLY A 103 -22.21 1.40 16.40
CA GLY A 103 -22.08 1.56 17.86
C GLY A 103 -22.83 0.50 18.68
N SER A 104 -23.45 -0.50 18.04
CA SER A 104 -24.06 -1.65 18.75
C SER A 104 -23.00 -2.53 19.41
N LEU A 105 -21.74 -2.45 18.95
CA LEU A 105 -20.54 -2.93 19.62
C LEU A 105 -19.64 -1.74 19.96
N PRO A 106 -19.85 -1.06 21.07
CA PRO A 106 -19.09 0.13 21.45
C PRO A 106 -17.59 -0.14 21.63
N ALA A 107 -16.79 0.91 21.49
CA ALA A 107 -15.36 0.87 21.80
C ALA A 107 -15.11 0.29 23.20
N GLY A 108 -14.13 -0.60 23.31
CA GLY A 108 -13.80 -1.30 24.55
C GLY A 108 -14.70 -2.49 24.89
N THR A 109 -15.74 -2.77 24.10
CA THR A 109 -16.61 -3.92 24.31
C THR A 109 -15.88 -5.24 24.05
N GLN A 110 -16.01 -6.19 24.95
CA GLN A 110 -15.51 -7.54 24.77
C GLN A 110 -16.45 -8.33 23.84
N ILE A 111 -15.89 -8.94 22.80
CA ILE A 111 -16.66 -9.74 21.83
C ILE A 111 -16.52 -11.22 22.18
N SER A 112 -17.64 -11.84 22.53
CA SER A 112 -17.71 -13.28 22.77
C SER A 112 -17.87 -14.05 21.47
N ILE A 113 -16.96 -14.97 21.17
CA ILE A 113 -17.05 -15.84 20.00
C ILE A 113 -18.36 -16.63 20.02
N ASP A 114 -18.65 -17.29 21.16
CA ASP A 114 -19.87 -18.10 21.31
C ASP A 114 -21.16 -17.26 21.25
N GLY A 115 -21.11 -16.05 21.81
CA GLY A 115 -22.22 -15.09 21.76
C GLY A 115 -22.51 -14.65 20.33
N SER A 116 -21.48 -14.25 19.60
CA SER A 116 -21.59 -13.83 18.19
C SER A 116 -22.03 -14.99 17.28
N ALA A 117 -21.49 -16.19 17.49
CA ALA A 117 -21.87 -17.37 16.73
C ALA A 117 -23.37 -17.71 16.89
N ARG A 118 -23.90 -17.63 18.12
CA ARG A 118 -25.33 -17.81 18.38
C ARG A 118 -26.18 -16.74 17.70
N GLN A 119 -25.80 -15.48 17.79
CA GLN A 119 -26.53 -14.36 17.16
C GLN A 119 -26.55 -14.48 15.63
N LEU A 120 -25.42 -14.84 15.04
CA LEU A 120 -25.27 -14.98 13.59
C LEU A 120 -25.74 -16.35 13.06
N LYS A 121 -26.23 -17.26 13.95
CA LYS A 121 -26.67 -18.62 13.61
C LYS A 121 -25.62 -19.42 12.84
N MET A 122 -24.37 -19.35 13.25
CA MET A 122 -23.23 -20.05 12.63
C MET A 122 -22.34 -20.71 13.69
N SER A 123 -21.39 -21.51 13.26
CA SER A 123 -20.40 -22.11 14.15
C SER A 123 -19.34 -21.07 14.61
N ASN A 124 -18.54 -21.43 15.61
CA ASN A 124 -17.48 -20.57 16.14
C ASN A 124 -16.33 -20.33 15.14
N THR A 125 -16.13 -21.23 14.19
CA THR A 125 -14.99 -21.16 13.23
C THR A 125 -15.05 -19.91 12.37
N PRO A 126 -16.13 -19.59 11.61
CA PRO A 126 -16.20 -18.37 10.82
C PRO A 126 -16.13 -17.09 11.66
N VAL A 127 -16.67 -17.10 12.88
CA VAL A 127 -16.58 -15.94 13.80
C VAL A 127 -15.13 -15.74 14.25
N ARG A 128 -14.42 -16.81 14.57
CA ARG A 128 -12.99 -16.74 14.93
C ARG A 128 -12.13 -16.24 13.76
N GLU A 129 -12.40 -16.69 12.54
CA GLU A 129 -11.75 -16.21 11.33
C GLU A 129 -11.99 -14.70 11.15
N ALA A 130 -13.23 -14.25 11.23
CA ALA A 130 -13.60 -12.85 11.15
C ALA A 130 -12.87 -11.99 12.21
N LEU A 131 -12.90 -12.41 13.46
CA LEU A 131 -12.24 -11.69 14.56
C LEU A 131 -10.72 -11.67 14.41
N SER A 132 -10.11 -12.73 13.86
CA SER A 132 -8.67 -12.74 13.57
C SER A 132 -8.30 -11.74 12.48
N ARG A 133 -9.14 -11.58 11.44
CA ARG A 133 -8.95 -10.57 10.40
C ARG A 133 -9.08 -9.15 10.98
N LEU A 134 -10.14 -8.92 11.76
CA LEU A 134 -10.37 -7.64 12.43
C LEU A 134 -9.23 -7.29 13.41
N ALA A 135 -8.62 -8.28 14.05
CA ALA A 135 -7.44 -8.07 14.88
C ALA A 135 -6.19 -7.70 14.08
N ALA A 136 -5.98 -8.31 12.92
CA ALA A 136 -4.90 -7.93 12.00
C ALA A 136 -5.06 -6.49 11.48
N GLU A 137 -6.31 -6.05 11.31
CA GLU A 137 -6.69 -4.68 10.92
C GLU A 137 -6.73 -3.70 12.12
N ARG A 138 -6.46 -4.18 13.33
CA ARG A 138 -6.50 -3.41 14.58
C ARG A 138 -7.86 -2.82 14.96
N LEU A 139 -8.94 -3.40 14.45
CA LEU A 139 -10.32 -3.01 14.77
C LEU A 139 -10.81 -3.63 16.06
N VAL A 140 -10.27 -4.80 16.35
CA VAL A 140 -10.37 -5.43 17.64
C VAL A 140 -8.97 -5.74 18.14
N LEU A 141 -8.80 -5.76 19.45
CA LEU A 141 -7.57 -6.15 20.12
C LEU A 141 -7.75 -7.57 20.63
N PHE A 142 -6.75 -8.44 20.39
CA PHE A 142 -6.73 -9.78 20.97
C PHE A 142 -5.82 -9.81 22.18
N SER A 143 -6.33 -10.34 23.30
CA SER A 143 -5.56 -10.64 24.50
C SER A 143 -5.82 -12.08 24.92
N ALA A 144 -4.77 -12.84 25.23
CA ALA A 144 -4.87 -14.25 25.61
C ALA A 144 -5.84 -14.48 26.79
N ASN A 145 -5.91 -13.54 27.73
CA ASN A 145 -6.73 -13.65 28.94
C ASN A 145 -8.13 -13.05 28.80
N LYS A 146 -8.33 -12.12 27.86
CA LYS A 146 -9.60 -11.38 27.68
C LYS A 146 -10.31 -11.70 26.37
N GLY A 147 -9.66 -12.41 25.44
CA GLY A 147 -10.19 -12.65 24.10
C GLY A 147 -10.15 -11.40 23.22
N TYR A 148 -11.20 -11.18 22.45
CA TYR A 148 -11.31 -10.05 21.53
C TYR A 148 -12.06 -8.89 22.19
N THR A 149 -11.56 -7.68 21.99
CA THR A 149 -12.15 -6.43 22.48
C THR A 149 -12.16 -5.41 21.38
N VAL A 150 -13.27 -4.71 21.15
CA VAL A 150 -13.32 -3.58 20.20
C VAL A 150 -12.27 -2.56 20.54
N THR A 151 -11.50 -2.11 19.58
CA THR A 151 -10.42 -1.13 19.77
C THR A 151 -10.97 0.14 20.45
N PRO A 152 -10.29 0.70 21.44
CA PRO A 152 -10.69 1.95 22.07
C PRO A 152 -10.84 3.08 21.05
N ARG A 153 -11.56 4.13 21.44
CA ARG A 153 -11.64 5.34 20.63
C ARG A 153 -10.26 5.90 20.40
N ILE A 154 -10.02 6.38 19.18
CA ILE A 154 -8.80 7.09 18.83
C ILE A 154 -8.72 8.41 19.59
N THR A 155 -7.59 8.71 20.18
CA THR A 155 -7.33 9.99 20.85
C THR A 155 -7.15 11.12 19.84
N ALA A 156 -7.26 12.37 20.29
CA ALA A 156 -7.01 13.53 19.43
C ALA A 156 -5.59 13.54 18.86
N GLU A 157 -4.60 13.10 19.65
CA GLU A 157 -3.21 12.98 19.20
C GLU A 157 -3.05 11.89 18.13
N GLU A 158 -3.59 10.70 18.35
CA GLU A 158 -3.58 9.62 17.35
C GLU A 158 -4.32 10.02 16.08
N TYR A 159 -5.40 10.81 16.21
CA TYR A 159 -6.13 11.33 15.06
C TYR A 159 -5.27 12.30 14.23
N HIS A 160 -4.54 13.19 14.88
CA HIS A 160 -3.57 14.07 14.23
C HIS A 160 -2.48 13.28 13.49
N GLN A 161 -1.90 12.27 14.14
CA GLN A 161 -0.90 11.37 13.54
C GLN A 161 -1.46 10.62 12.32
N LEU A 162 -2.71 10.17 12.39
CA LEU A 162 -3.40 9.48 11.31
C LEU A 162 -3.56 10.38 10.07
N PHE A 163 -3.97 11.64 10.25
CA PHE A 163 -4.08 12.62 9.16
C PHE A 163 -2.73 13.01 8.59
N GLY A 164 -1.68 13.10 9.41
CA GLY A 164 -0.31 13.29 8.97
C GLY A 164 0.19 12.15 8.06
N ALA A 165 -0.06 10.91 8.46
CA ALA A 165 0.27 9.73 7.67
C ALA A 165 -0.53 9.68 6.36
N ARG A 166 -1.85 9.95 6.38
CA ARG A 166 -2.71 10.08 5.19
C ARG A 166 -2.14 11.09 4.20
N ARG A 167 -1.83 12.29 4.67
CA ARG A 167 -1.26 13.37 3.85
C ARG A 167 0.04 12.94 3.19
N THR A 168 0.92 12.29 3.94
CA THR A 168 2.19 11.79 3.43
C THR A 168 2.01 10.79 2.29
N LEU A 169 1.14 9.79 2.47
CA LEU A 169 0.88 8.76 1.47
C LEU A 169 0.20 9.31 0.21
N GLU A 170 -0.82 10.16 0.36
CA GLU A 170 -1.54 10.73 -0.77
C GLU A 170 -0.65 11.68 -1.58
N LEU A 171 0.09 12.57 -0.94
CA LEU A 171 1.01 13.48 -1.64
C LEU A 171 2.17 12.74 -2.31
N ALA A 172 2.73 11.70 -1.67
CA ALA A 172 3.74 10.86 -2.29
C ALA A 172 3.22 10.13 -3.53
N SER A 173 1.97 9.64 -3.46
CA SER A 173 1.30 8.98 -4.59
C SER A 173 1.11 9.93 -5.76
N ILE A 174 0.66 11.16 -5.52
CA ILE A 174 0.43 12.16 -6.57
C ILE A 174 1.74 12.66 -7.18
N LYS A 175 2.80 12.81 -6.38
CA LYS A 175 4.14 13.18 -6.90
C LYS A 175 4.64 12.19 -7.94
N SER A 176 4.37 10.90 -7.76
CA SER A 176 4.77 9.82 -8.67
C SER A 176 3.66 9.41 -9.66
N ALA A 177 2.49 10.07 -9.64
CA ALA A 177 1.32 9.68 -10.41
C ALA A 177 1.56 9.76 -11.93
N ILE A 178 1.04 8.76 -12.64
CA ILE A 178 0.85 8.77 -14.08
C ILE A 178 -0.62 9.08 -14.34
N ILE A 179 -0.88 10.28 -14.88
CA ILE A 179 -2.24 10.76 -15.10
C ILE A 179 -2.68 10.30 -16.48
N GLU A 180 -3.61 9.34 -16.51
CA GLU A 180 -4.20 8.81 -17.75
C GLU A 180 -5.64 9.33 -17.92
N PRO A 181 -6.12 9.46 -19.15
CA PRO A 181 -7.52 9.89 -19.39
C PRO A 181 -8.55 8.99 -18.70
N SER A 182 -8.28 7.68 -18.62
CA SER A 182 -9.14 6.71 -17.92
C SER A 182 -9.27 7.00 -16.43
N ALA A 183 -8.19 7.46 -15.78
CA ALA A 183 -8.21 7.84 -14.38
C ALA A 183 -9.03 9.11 -14.14
N ILE A 184 -8.94 10.09 -15.05
CA ILE A 184 -9.77 11.31 -15.01
C ILE A 184 -11.25 10.94 -15.14
N GLY A 185 -11.61 10.08 -16.11
CA GLY A 185 -12.98 9.59 -16.29
C GLY A 185 -13.52 8.86 -15.07
N LYS A 186 -12.70 8.03 -14.43
CA LYS A 186 -13.08 7.34 -13.18
C LYS A 186 -13.39 8.33 -12.05
N ILE A 187 -12.56 9.33 -11.84
CA ILE A 187 -12.77 10.34 -10.79
C ILE A 187 -14.02 11.17 -11.08
N ALA A 188 -14.28 11.54 -12.34
CA ALA A 188 -15.50 12.22 -12.74
C ALA A 188 -16.75 11.41 -12.37
N SER A 189 -16.75 10.10 -12.62
CA SER A 189 -17.84 9.20 -12.26
C SER A 189 -18.06 9.13 -10.74
N ILE A 190 -16.98 9.04 -9.96
CA ILE A 190 -17.05 9.03 -8.49
C ILE A 190 -17.64 10.36 -7.97
N LEU A 191 -17.19 11.48 -8.49
CA LEU A 191 -17.73 12.80 -8.10
C LEU A 191 -19.20 12.96 -8.45
N HIS A 192 -19.63 12.43 -9.59
CA HIS A 192 -21.06 12.42 -9.95
C HIS A 192 -21.87 11.62 -8.94
N GLN A 193 -21.42 10.43 -8.54
CA GLN A 193 -22.08 9.63 -7.50
C GLN A 193 -22.12 10.37 -6.16
N LEU A 194 -20.98 10.96 -5.72
CA LEU A 194 -20.93 11.77 -4.51
C LEU A 194 -21.88 12.97 -4.54
N SER A 195 -22.10 13.58 -5.70
CA SER A 195 -23.01 14.73 -5.84
C SER A 195 -24.48 14.38 -5.58
N THR A 196 -24.87 13.11 -5.81
CA THR A 196 -26.24 12.61 -5.60
C THR A 196 -26.43 11.93 -4.24
N THR A 197 -25.34 11.72 -3.47
CA THR A 197 -25.42 11.11 -2.15
C THR A 197 -26.06 12.08 -1.16
N GLU A 198 -27.10 11.68 -0.47
CA GLU A 198 -27.68 12.48 0.60
C GLU A 198 -26.82 12.40 1.87
N GLY A 199 -26.67 13.53 2.54
CA GLY A 199 -26.04 13.57 3.86
C GLY A 199 -27.06 13.34 4.96
N GLY A 200 -26.60 12.83 6.10
CA GLY A 200 -27.48 12.65 7.25
C GLY A 200 -26.75 12.01 8.43
N ALA A 201 -27.47 11.91 9.53
CA ALA A 201 -27.00 11.29 10.76
C ALA A 201 -27.15 9.76 10.76
N GLU A 202 -27.95 9.22 9.84
CA GLU A 202 -28.20 7.81 9.73
C GLU A 202 -26.98 7.08 9.15
N TYR A 203 -26.70 5.91 9.68
CA TYR A 203 -25.52 5.11 9.30
C TYR A 203 -25.43 4.82 7.79
N GLU A 204 -26.56 4.49 7.15
CA GLU A 204 -26.61 4.20 5.71
C GLU A 204 -26.19 5.40 4.86
N GLN A 205 -26.64 6.61 5.23
CA GLN A 205 -26.25 7.85 4.55
C GLN A 205 -24.76 8.12 4.73
N TYR A 206 -24.28 7.93 5.95
CA TYR A 206 -22.87 8.05 6.27
C TYR A 206 -22.01 7.03 5.47
N ARG A 207 -22.47 5.78 5.41
CA ARG A 207 -21.78 4.69 4.68
C ARG A 207 -21.63 5.01 3.20
N ALA A 208 -22.70 5.47 2.55
CA ALA A 208 -22.70 5.82 1.13
C ALA A 208 -21.69 6.96 0.83
N PHE A 209 -21.69 8.01 1.64
CA PHE A 209 -20.72 9.09 1.51
C PHE A 209 -19.30 8.61 1.73
N ASN A 210 -19.04 7.87 2.81
CA ASN A 210 -17.71 7.40 3.16
C ASN A 210 -17.12 6.46 2.10
N GLN A 211 -17.96 5.63 1.47
CA GLN A 211 -17.55 4.78 0.35
C GLN A 211 -17.08 5.62 -0.84
N GLY A 212 -17.85 6.63 -1.24
CA GLY A 212 -17.47 7.52 -2.33
C GLY A 212 -16.23 8.35 -2.02
N ASP A 213 -16.11 8.88 -0.80
CA ASP A 213 -14.91 9.58 -0.31
C ASP A 213 -13.67 8.70 -0.41
N ARG A 214 -13.80 7.46 0.08
CA ARG A 214 -12.75 6.45 -0.03
C ARG A 214 -12.33 6.19 -1.47
N GLU A 215 -13.28 5.97 -2.37
CA GLU A 215 -13.02 5.69 -3.78
C GLU A 215 -12.34 6.87 -4.48
N PHE A 216 -12.73 8.09 -4.15
CA PHE A 216 -12.12 9.31 -4.65
C PHE A 216 -10.64 9.36 -4.29
N HIS A 217 -10.28 9.27 -3.03
CA HIS A 217 -8.89 9.32 -2.59
C HIS A 217 -8.07 8.12 -3.08
N LEU A 218 -8.65 6.91 -3.05
CA LEU A 218 -7.99 5.71 -3.56
C LEU A 218 -7.65 5.83 -5.05
N ALA A 219 -8.50 6.49 -5.86
CA ALA A 219 -8.23 6.72 -7.27
C ALA A 219 -6.93 7.52 -7.48
N PHE A 220 -6.68 8.55 -6.68
CA PHE A 220 -5.42 9.30 -6.71
C PHE A 220 -4.22 8.45 -6.28
N VAL A 221 -4.37 7.67 -5.22
CA VAL A 221 -3.29 6.77 -4.75
C VAL A 221 -2.93 5.73 -5.81
N CYS A 222 -3.93 5.19 -6.51
CA CYS A 222 -3.73 4.21 -7.58
C CYS A 222 -2.99 4.77 -8.79
N MET A 223 -3.04 6.08 -9.06
CA MET A 223 -2.27 6.71 -10.15
C MET A 223 -0.75 6.57 -9.96
N SER A 224 -0.26 6.35 -8.75
CA SER A 224 1.15 6.08 -8.48
C SER A 224 1.64 4.74 -9.04
N ARG A 225 0.72 3.81 -9.36
CA ARG A 225 1.01 2.41 -9.71
C ARG A 225 1.88 1.68 -8.66
N ASN A 226 1.99 2.24 -7.45
CA ASN A 226 2.74 1.66 -6.36
C ASN A 226 1.82 0.86 -5.42
N ARG A 227 1.89 -0.48 -5.54
CA ARG A 227 1.06 -1.38 -4.73
C ARG A 227 1.28 -1.23 -3.23
N PHE A 228 2.48 -0.83 -2.79
CA PHE A 228 2.80 -0.67 -1.37
C PHE A 228 2.20 0.61 -0.79
N LEU A 229 2.23 1.73 -1.54
CA LEU A 229 1.53 2.96 -1.15
C LEU A 229 0.03 2.73 -1.07
N ARG A 230 -0.54 2.03 -2.06
CA ARG A 230 -1.95 1.65 -2.06
C ARG A 230 -2.30 0.83 -0.81
N HIS A 231 -1.56 -0.24 -0.54
CA HIS A 231 -1.83 -1.10 0.62
C HIS A 231 -1.73 -0.33 1.94
N ALA A 232 -0.68 0.46 2.13
CA ALA A 232 -0.52 1.28 3.33
C ALA A 232 -1.68 2.28 3.50
N TRP A 233 -2.14 2.91 2.42
CA TRP A 233 -3.25 3.84 2.45
C TRP A 233 -4.58 3.14 2.79
N GLU A 234 -4.85 1.96 2.22
CA GLU A 234 -6.05 1.16 2.50
C GLU A 234 -6.14 0.78 3.98
N GLN A 235 -5.03 0.45 4.62
CA GLN A 235 -4.96 0.19 6.06
C GLN A 235 -5.29 1.44 6.90
N LEU A 236 -4.79 2.61 6.51
CA LEU A 236 -5.07 3.86 7.20
C LEU A 236 -6.52 4.30 7.07
N HIS A 237 -7.10 4.14 5.89
CA HIS A 237 -8.45 4.65 5.59
C HIS A 237 -9.50 4.09 6.53
N PHE A 238 -9.35 2.84 6.97
CA PHE A 238 -10.28 2.24 7.91
C PHE A 238 -10.27 2.99 9.26
N HIS A 239 -9.11 3.33 9.80
CA HIS A 239 -9.00 4.08 11.05
C HIS A 239 -9.63 5.47 10.96
N LEU A 240 -9.55 6.12 9.80
CA LEU A 240 -10.24 7.39 9.53
C LEU A 240 -11.76 7.22 9.63
N HIS A 241 -12.28 6.15 9.06
CA HIS A 241 -13.70 5.84 9.09
C HIS A 241 -14.20 5.56 10.52
N VAL A 242 -13.50 4.74 11.29
CA VAL A 242 -13.82 4.45 12.68
C VAL A 242 -13.73 5.70 13.57
N GLY A 243 -12.69 6.51 13.40
CA GLY A 243 -12.54 7.76 14.14
C GLY A 243 -13.72 8.73 13.90
N ARG A 244 -14.18 8.81 12.66
CA ARG A 244 -15.33 9.64 12.27
C ARG A 244 -16.64 9.15 12.88
N LEU A 245 -16.87 7.84 12.91
CA LEU A 245 -18.06 7.23 13.50
C LEU A 245 -18.14 7.42 15.01
N TYR A 246 -17.04 7.22 15.70
CA TYR A 246 -16.99 7.40 17.15
C TYR A 246 -17.22 8.86 17.58
N ALA A 247 -17.07 9.80 16.67
CA ALA A 247 -17.43 11.18 16.92
C ALA A 247 -18.95 11.42 17.00
N GLY A 248 -19.79 10.45 16.57
CA GLY A 248 -21.25 10.45 16.77
C GLY A 248 -22.00 11.51 15.94
N ALA A 249 -21.36 12.17 14.99
CA ALA A 249 -21.91 13.35 14.33
C ALA A 249 -22.43 13.11 12.91
N GLY A 250 -22.37 11.87 12.41
CA GLY A 250 -22.75 11.57 11.02
C GLY A 250 -21.90 12.28 9.98
N VAL A 251 -22.45 12.59 8.83
CA VAL A 251 -21.77 13.35 7.76
C VAL A 251 -22.03 14.85 7.96
N ILE A 252 -21.15 15.51 8.69
CA ILE A 252 -21.30 16.92 9.04
C ILE A 252 -20.63 17.88 8.05
N ASP A 253 -19.79 17.36 7.15
CA ASP A 253 -18.94 18.16 6.25
C ASP A 253 -19.14 17.80 4.77
N LEU A 254 -20.33 17.27 4.44
CA LEU A 254 -20.65 16.79 3.09
C LEU A 254 -20.46 17.87 2.02
N GLN A 255 -20.98 19.08 2.26
CA GLN A 255 -20.95 20.15 1.28
C GLN A 255 -19.54 20.71 1.08
N GLU A 256 -18.81 20.88 2.19
CA GLU A 256 -17.43 21.32 2.16
C GLU A 256 -16.55 20.29 1.43
N ALA A 257 -16.69 19.01 1.76
CA ALA A 257 -15.94 17.94 1.11
C ALA A 257 -16.22 17.90 -0.41
N ARG A 258 -17.48 18.03 -0.83
CA ARG A 258 -17.84 18.08 -2.26
C ARG A 258 -17.18 19.25 -2.99
N THR A 259 -17.22 20.43 -2.40
CA THR A 259 -16.60 21.63 -2.97
C THR A 259 -15.09 21.46 -3.11
N GLU A 260 -14.47 20.91 -2.09
CA GLU A 260 -13.03 20.62 -2.07
C GLU A 260 -12.66 19.55 -3.10
N HIS A 261 -13.41 18.43 -3.18
CA HIS A 261 -13.19 17.38 -4.17
C HIS A 261 -13.34 17.88 -5.60
N GLN A 262 -14.35 18.71 -5.88
CA GLN A 262 -14.53 19.33 -7.19
C GLN A 262 -13.32 20.21 -7.56
N SER A 263 -12.85 21.00 -6.61
CA SER A 263 -11.67 21.84 -6.77
C SER A 263 -10.39 21.02 -7.08
N ILE A 264 -10.19 19.89 -6.40
CA ILE A 264 -9.09 18.95 -6.66
C ILE A 264 -9.20 18.40 -8.08
N PHE A 265 -10.40 18.02 -8.51
CA PHE A 265 -10.65 17.47 -9.84
C PHE A 265 -10.36 18.48 -10.95
N GLU A 266 -10.71 19.76 -10.77
CA GLU A 266 -10.36 20.81 -11.73
C GLU A 266 -8.84 20.94 -11.93
N ALA A 267 -8.06 20.94 -10.81
CA ALA A 267 -6.61 20.98 -10.90
C ALA A 267 -6.02 19.74 -11.60
N LEU A 268 -6.65 18.58 -11.43
CA LEU A 268 -6.28 17.36 -12.14
C LEU A 268 -6.52 17.48 -13.66
N LYS A 269 -7.69 17.99 -14.08
CA LYS A 269 -8.04 18.20 -15.50
C LYS A 269 -7.11 19.19 -16.18
N GLU A 270 -6.74 20.25 -15.49
CA GLU A 270 -5.80 21.25 -15.97
C GLU A 270 -4.37 20.72 -16.10
N GLY A 271 -4.07 19.52 -15.58
CA GLY A 271 -2.72 18.97 -15.54
C GLY A 271 -1.76 19.74 -14.61
N ASN A 272 -2.28 20.63 -13.78
CA ASN A 272 -1.50 21.44 -12.85
C ASN A 272 -1.15 20.66 -11.59
N ARG A 273 -0.07 19.87 -11.66
CA ARG A 273 0.38 19.02 -10.56
C ARG A 273 0.68 19.80 -9.27
N LYS A 274 1.22 21.01 -9.38
CA LYS A 274 1.53 21.83 -8.20
C LYS A 274 0.26 22.24 -7.47
N GLU A 275 -0.74 22.69 -8.22
CA GLU A 275 -2.03 23.07 -7.66
C GLU A 275 -2.79 21.85 -7.13
N LEU A 276 -2.74 20.73 -7.83
CA LEU A 276 -3.33 19.46 -7.39
C LEU A 276 -2.76 19.02 -6.02
N LEU A 277 -1.44 19.03 -5.85
CA LEU A 277 -0.79 18.71 -4.57
C LEU A 277 -1.22 19.67 -3.46
N LYS A 278 -1.31 20.96 -3.77
CA LYS A 278 -1.76 21.99 -2.82
C LYS A 278 -3.20 21.72 -2.38
N ARG A 279 -4.14 21.55 -3.34
CA ARG A 279 -5.57 21.36 -3.04
C ARG A 279 -5.85 20.08 -2.24
N ILE A 280 -5.15 18.99 -2.54
CA ILE A 280 -5.25 17.75 -1.75
C ILE A 280 -4.70 17.96 -0.33
N SER A 281 -3.58 18.64 -0.18
CA SER A 281 -3.03 18.97 1.14
C SER A 281 -3.98 19.84 1.96
N ASP A 282 -4.55 20.86 1.34
CA ASP A 282 -5.51 21.79 1.97
C ASP A 282 -6.80 21.03 2.38
N HIS A 283 -7.34 20.19 1.49
CA HIS A 283 -8.50 19.35 1.79
C HIS A 283 -8.27 18.44 3.01
N ILE A 284 -7.13 17.73 3.05
CA ILE A 284 -6.79 16.86 4.17
C ILE A 284 -6.66 17.65 5.47
N SER A 285 -6.06 18.86 5.43
CA SER A 285 -5.93 19.73 6.60
C SER A 285 -7.29 20.28 7.06
N ASN A 286 -8.16 20.66 6.13
CA ASN A 286 -9.50 21.13 6.43
C ASN A 286 -10.36 20.02 7.05
N ALA A 287 -10.33 18.80 6.48
CA ALA A 287 -11.00 17.64 7.03
C ALA A 287 -10.49 17.29 8.43
N GLU A 288 -9.18 17.31 8.65
CA GLU A 288 -8.56 17.13 9.98
C GLU A 288 -9.10 18.15 10.99
N SER A 289 -9.14 19.42 10.61
CA SER A 289 -9.63 20.50 11.50
C SER A 289 -11.12 20.39 11.81
N ARG A 290 -11.95 19.98 10.84
CA ARG A 290 -13.40 19.81 11.03
C ARG A 290 -13.68 18.62 11.95
N LEU A 291 -13.10 17.47 11.64
CA LEU A 291 -13.38 16.22 12.32
C LEU A 291 -12.63 16.10 13.67
N GLY A 292 -11.43 16.66 13.79
CA GLY A 292 -10.65 16.68 15.03
C GLY A 292 -11.38 17.37 16.18
N ARG A 293 -12.20 18.40 15.89
CA ARG A 293 -13.06 19.04 16.90
C ARG A 293 -14.10 18.09 17.49
N LEU A 294 -14.52 17.07 16.75
CA LEU A 294 -15.47 16.08 17.25
C LEU A 294 -14.79 15.07 18.14
N VAL A 295 -13.61 14.58 17.74
CA VAL A 295 -12.83 13.63 18.53
C VAL A 295 -12.45 14.23 19.89
N SER A 296 -12.18 15.54 19.96
CA SER A 296 -11.84 16.23 21.21
C SER A 296 -13.03 16.44 22.15
N ARG A 297 -14.27 16.30 21.67
CA ARG A 297 -15.50 16.47 22.47
C ARG A 297 -16.12 15.15 22.93
N ALA A 298 -15.70 14.05 22.35
CA ALA A 298 -16.22 12.70 22.65
C ALA A 298 -15.39 11.98 23.70
#